data_845e86c091d9963cdfae88fce55aa277
#
_entry.id   845e86c091d9963cdfae88fce55aa277
#
_cell.length_a   1.000
_cell.length_b   1.000
_cell.length_c   1.000
_cell.angle_alpha   90.00
_cell.angle_beta   90.00
_cell.angle_gamma   90.00
#
_symmetry.space_group_name_H-M   'P 1'
#
loop_
_entity.id
_entity.type
_entity.pdbx_description
1 polymer ?
#
loop_
_entity_poly.entity_id
_entity_poly.type
_entity_poly.pdbx_seq_one_letter_code
_entity_poly.pdbx_strand_id
1 'polypeptide(L)'
;MKRVLLVTLFAAILVLPPLGARQIVSGDEARFAVLAQDMLERGTWLDARVRDQRYRNKPLMYPWAIKLLSMPGGRVTETTAHLPIAVAALGAVFFTVRLGERLFSARAGMWAGLSLATSYSFFAHSQTLLPDMLVVAFGMAALTAFWTAMTQPPGTGALVAFYACVALGVFAKGPTGIIPLLIAVVWLVTEEGWRGLRRLGSKVGALAFVVVSLAWLVPFIFAGGRSFARNVVWEDWLAWYLGGPQPMRILNFWLEAAKGLIPWTTLFVLPLLWVRREWRNGAYRFAFLAWVVPFLVMMVSQNHRVRYLLPTYPAAALLIAWWVDTRGGERSRAVNVVSVLSWIGVMAALAVTALPWLDPAERAVVSGFWWKAGLIGAGALALAAFVVWALRGRPAVLVPGVALGMALLLVPGVWIYTSWTNRQEDYRAFAGLVERHAAGGEVGIAGGRFFSIDFYLGRGLTPVRTNQAVDEWLARPDRPIAVISERLWTPMREHITTPAQVLDARRVRSHEMFIIRRAEAPR
;
A
#
# COMPACT_ATOMS: atom_id res chain seq x y z
N MET A 1 18.60 18.15 11.52
CA MET A 1 18.19 17.03 12.36
C MET A 1 16.87 17.28 13.09
N LYS A 2 16.70 18.36 13.90
CA LYS A 2 15.46 18.64 14.65
C LYS A 2 14.18 18.63 13.79
N ARG A 3 14.19 19.27 12.61
CA ARG A 3 13.02 19.33 11.70
C ARG A 3 12.64 17.96 11.14
N VAL A 4 13.63 17.16 10.77
CA VAL A 4 13.41 15.78 10.27
C VAL A 4 12.72 14.95 11.34
N LEU A 5 13.25 14.98 12.57
CA LEU A 5 12.65 14.25 13.70
C LEU A 5 11.23 14.74 14.01
N LEU A 6 11.00 16.05 13.99
CA LEU A 6 9.66 16.62 14.22
C LEU A 6 8.64 16.13 13.21
N VAL A 7 8.98 16.14 11.92
CA VAL A 7 8.07 15.68 10.85
C VAL A 7 7.88 14.16 10.91
N THR A 8 8.93 13.41 11.22
CA THR A 8 8.82 11.94 11.38
C THR A 8 7.94 11.60 12.60
N LEU A 9 8.08 12.35 13.71
CA LEU A 9 7.21 12.21 14.87
C LEU A 9 5.74 12.56 14.55
N PHE A 10 5.52 13.64 13.80
CA PHE A 10 4.18 13.97 13.29
C PHE A 10 3.59 12.83 12.46
N ALA A 11 4.36 12.26 11.53
CA ALA A 11 3.94 11.10 10.77
C ALA A 11 3.67 9.87 11.66
N ALA A 12 4.47 9.66 12.72
CA ALA A 12 4.25 8.58 13.68
C ALA A 12 2.92 8.73 14.42
N ILE A 13 2.53 9.95 14.78
CA ILE A 13 1.22 10.25 15.40
C ILE A 13 0.06 9.90 14.45
N LEU A 14 0.27 9.99 13.14
CA LEU A 14 -0.74 9.59 12.15
C LEU A 14 -0.79 8.07 11.94
N VAL A 15 0.37 7.42 11.83
CA VAL A 15 0.50 6.04 11.35
C VAL A 15 0.38 5.01 12.46
N LEU A 16 0.93 5.27 13.66
CA LEU A 16 1.05 4.27 14.72
C LEU A 16 -0.24 4.01 15.54
N PRO A 17 -1.11 4.99 15.85
CA PRO A 17 -2.23 4.75 16.74
C PRO A 17 -3.21 3.65 16.30
N PRO A 18 -3.55 3.48 15.00
CA PRO A 18 -4.44 2.42 14.55
C PRO A 18 -3.74 1.06 14.33
N LEU A 19 -2.45 0.97 14.64
CA LEU A 19 -1.64 -0.22 14.40
C LEU A 19 -2.21 -1.42 15.19
N GLY A 20 -2.58 -2.49 14.48
CA GLY A 20 -3.16 -3.69 15.07
C GLY A 20 -4.66 -3.58 15.40
N ALA A 21 -5.29 -2.41 15.25
CA ALA A 21 -6.71 -2.24 15.54
C ALA A 21 -7.62 -2.79 14.42
N ARG A 22 -7.17 -2.74 13.15
CA ARG A 22 -7.91 -3.24 12.00
C ARG A 22 -7.68 -4.74 11.82
N GLN A 23 -8.75 -5.49 11.63
CA GLN A 23 -8.65 -6.90 11.24
C GLN A 23 -8.00 -7.06 9.86
N ILE A 24 -7.36 -8.20 9.65
CA ILE A 24 -6.78 -8.59 8.37
C ILE A 24 -7.90 -9.18 7.50
N VAL A 25 -8.46 -8.36 6.63
CA VAL A 25 -9.68 -8.68 5.86
C VAL A 25 -9.43 -8.96 4.38
N SER A 26 -8.38 -8.38 3.80
CA SER A 26 -8.04 -8.58 2.39
C SER A 26 -7.28 -9.91 2.19
N GLY A 27 -7.65 -10.68 1.18
CA GLY A 27 -6.96 -11.93 0.84
C GLY A 27 -5.47 -11.73 0.51
N ASP A 28 -5.08 -10.61 -0.10
CA ASP A 28 -3.67 -10.28 -0.35
C ASP A 28 -2.91 -10.00 0.96
N GLU A 29 -3.52 -9.29 1.91
CA GLU A 29 -2.93 -8.99 3.22
C GLU A 29 -2.82 -10.26 4.08
N ALA A 30 -3.91 -11.01 4.20
CA ALA A 30 -3.98 -12.23 4.99
C ALA A 30 -3.00 -13.30 4.49
N ARG A 31 -2.77 -13.36 3.18
CA ARG A 31 -1.79 -14.29 2.60
C ARG A 31 -0.38 -14.06 3.14
N PHE A 32 0.06 -12.81 3.32
CA PHE A 32 1.38 -12.52 3.89
C PHE A 32 1.44 -12.86 5.38
N ALA A 33 0.36 -12.63 6.13
CA ALA A 33 0.28 -12.99 7.54
C ALA A 33 0.31 -14.52 7.75
N VAL A 34 -0.50 -15.27 6.97
CA VAL A 34 -0.50 -16.75 7.00
C VAL A 34 0.86 -17.31 6.56
N LEU A 35 1.47 -16.74 5.50
CA LEU A 35 2.79 -17.15 5.04
C LEU A 35 3.85 -16.98 6.14
N ALA A 36 3.84 -15.84 6.83
CA ALA A 36 4.76 -15.59 7.94
C ALA A 36 4.48 -16.50 9.13
N GLN A 37 3.20 -16.81 9.45
CA GLN A 37 2.81 -17.73 10.47
C GLN A 37 3.31 -19.16 10.17
N ASP A 38 3.10 -19.66 8.95
CA ASP A 38 3.59 -20.98 8.53
C ASP A 38 5.12 -21.08 8.61
N MET A 39 5.82 -20.00 8.21
CA MET A 39 7.29 -19.93 8.32
C MET A 39 7.75 -19.90 9.79
N LEU A 40 6.97 -19.29 10.68
CA LEU A 40 7.24 -19.25 12.11
C LEU A 40 7.06 -20.62 12.75
N GLU A 41 5.94 -21.27 12.50
CA GLU A 41 5.58 -22.61 13.04
C GLU A 41 6.54 -23.71 12.57
N ARG A 42 6.94 -23.66 11.29
CA ARG A 42 7.87 -24.64 10.71
C ARG A 42 9.34 -24.33 10.98
N GLY A 43 9.66 -23.18 11.59
CA GLY A 43 11.04 -22.75 11.81
C GLY A 43 11.82 -22.41 10.54
N THR A 44 11.16 -22.31 9.37
CA THR A 44 11.82 -22.14 8.06
C THR A 44 11.93 -20.67 7.66
N TRP A 45 12.96 -20.32 6.85
CA TRP A 45 13.14 -19.00 6.26
C TRP A 45 12.99 -19.00 4.75
N LEU A 46 13.24 -20.12 4.09
CA LEU A 46 13.31 -20.24 2.63
C LEU A 46 12.21 -21.13 2.05
N ASP A 47 11.80 -22.20 2.76
CA ASP A 47 10.65 -23.03 2.35
C ASP A 47 9.35 -22.29 2.68
N ALA A 48 9.06 -21.31 1.83
CA ALA A 48 7.88 -20.48 1.97
C ALA A 48 6.64 -21.24 1.50
N ARG A 49 5.68 -21.44 2.39
CA ARG A 49 4.40 -22.08 2.10
C ARG A 49 3.27 -21.25 2.66
N VAL A 50 2.15 -21.28 1.99
CA VAL A 50 0.87 -20.82 2.52
C VAL A 50 0.06 -22.08 2.77
N ARG A 51 0.10 -22.55 3.99
CA ARG A 51 -0.35 -23.89 4.38
C ARG A 51 0.42 -24.97 3.58
N ASP A 52 -0.25 -25.84 2.87
CA ASP A 52 0.39 -26.93 2.14
C ASP A 52 0.97 -26.54 0.78
N GLN A 53 0.64 -25.35 0.28
CA GLN A 53 1.09 -24.92 -1.04
C GLN A 53 2.34 -24.07 -0.96
N ARG A 54 3.36 -24.44 -1.75
CA ARG A 54 4.56 -23.61 -1.90
C ARG A 54 4.20 -22.23 -2.43
N TYR A 55 4.71 -21.21 -1.73
CA TYR A 55 4.54 -19.83 -2.15
C TYR A 55 5.54 -19.46 -3.23
N ARG A 56 5.06 -19.01 -4.39
CA ARG A 56 5.88 -18.83 -5.59
C ARG A 56 5.70 -17.47 -6.27
N ASN A 57 5.17 -16.46 -5.55
CA ASN A 57 4.73 -15.25 -6.24
C ASN A 57 5.62 -14.02 -5.99
N LYS A 58 6.11 -13.81 -4.78
CA LYS A 58 6.80 -12.55 -4.42
C LYS A 58 8.02 -12.82 -3.55
N PRO A 59 9.01 -11.90 -3.53
CA PRO A 59 10.13 -11.97 -2.61
C PRO A 59 9.70 -12.03 -1.14
N LEU A 60 10.56 -12.54 -0.27
CA LEU A 60 10.21 -12.89 1.11
C LEU A 60 10.55 -11.84 2.15
N MET A 61 11.04 -10.64 1.78
CA MET A 61 11.44 -9.60 2.74
C MET A 61 10.32 -9.26 3.71
N TYR A 62 9.10 -9.04 3.21
CA TYR A 62 7.97 -8.68 4.07
C TYR A 62 7.55 -9.81 4.99
N PRO A 63 7.32 -11.06 4.53
CA PRO A 63 7.10 -12.20 5.43
C PRO A 63 8.21 -12.43 6.45
N TRP A 64 9.49 -12.23 6.08
CA TRP A 64 10.60 -12.33 7.02
C TRP A 64 10.54 -11.27 8.11
N ALA A 65 10.22 -10.04 7.76
CA ALA A 65 10.05 -8.97 8.74
C ALA A 65 8.90 -9.27 9.72
N ILE A 66 7.76 -9.77 9.21
CA ILE A 66 6.63 -10.20 10.05
C ILE A 66 7.07 -11.34 10.97
N LYS A 67 7.69 -12.40 10.43
CA LYS A 67 8.19 -13.54 11.22
C LYS A 67 9.11 -13.08 12.33
N LEU A 68 10.13 -12.27 12.01
CA LEU A 68 11.11 -11.78 12.98
C LEU A 68 10.43 -11.05 14.15
N LEU A 69 9.47 -10.15 13.84
CA LEU A 69 8.72 -9.41 14.84
C LEU A 69 7.74 -10.26 15.64
N SER A 70 7.35 -11.42 15.10
CA SER A 70 6.41 -12.33 15.74
C SER A 70 7.11 -13.42 16.58
N MET A 71 8.42 -13.64 16.40
CA MET A 71 9.18 -14.66 17.14
C MET A 71 9.04 -14.54 18.67
N PRO A 72 9.12 -13.33 19.28
CA PRO A 72 8.99 -13.22 20.74
C PRO A 72 7.62 -13.68 21.28
N GLY A 73 6.55 -13.48 20.49
CA GLY A 73 5.18 -13.83 20.86
C GLY A 73 4.73 -15.22 20.38
N GLY A 74 5.56 -15.94 19.60
CA GLY A 74 5.26 -17.26 19.04
C GLY A 74 4.13 -17.29 18.01
N ARG A 75 3.53 -16.15 17.68
CA ARG A 75 2.44 -16.05 16.71
C ARG A 75 2.43 -14.70 15.99
N VAL A 76 1.93 -14.71 14.76
CA VAL A 76 1.66 -13.49 13.99
C VAL A 76 0.37 -12.85 14.50
N THR A 77 0.43 -11.53 14.72
CA THR A 77 -0.72 -10.69 15.08
C THR A 77 -0.90 -9.60 14.07
N GLU A 78 -2.04 -8.89 14.09
CA GLU A 78 -2.27 -7.71 13.26
C GLU A 78 -1.19 -6.65 13.49
N THR A 79 -0.74 -6.49 14.73
CA THR A 79 0.33 -5.55 15.08
C THR A 79 1.66 -5.95 14.47
N THR A 80 2.09 -7.21 14.64
CA THR A 80 3.39 -7.68 14.12
C THR A 80 3.41 -7.73 12.60
N ALA A 81 2.25 -7.98 11.97
CA ALA A 81 2.10 -7.92 10.52
C ALA A 81 2.16 -6.47 9.99
N HIS A 82 1.60 -5.50 10.72
CA HIS A 82 1.53 -4.12 10.28
C HIS A 82 2.83 -3.32 10.55
N LEU A 83 3.53 -3.62 11.62
CA LEU A 83 4.70 -2.84 12.07
C LEU A 83 5.79 -2.63 11.00
N PRO A 84 6.16 -3.62 10.13
CA PRO A 84 7.12 -3.38 9.06
C PRO A 84 6.68 -2.29 8.08
N ILE A 85 5.38 -2.23 7.77
CA ILE A 85 4.80 -1.24 6.86
C ILE A 85 4.77 0.15 7.51
N ALA A 86 4.43 0.23 8.79
CA ALA A 86 4.46 1.48 9.54
C ALA A 86 5.89 2.05 9.60
N VAL A 87 6.88 1.23 9.92
CA VAL A 87 8.31 1.63 9.91
C VAL A 87 8.75 2.08 8.51
N ALA A 88 8.33 1.39 7.47
CA ALA A 88 8.62 1.80 6.09
C ALA A 88 7.97 3.15 5.73
N ALA A 89 6.74 3.40 6.17
CA ALA A 89 6.08 4.69 5.96
C ALA A 89 6.84 5.83 6.65
N LEU A 90 7.25 5.63 7.90
CA LEU A 90 8.08 6.62 8.62
C LEU A 90 9.43 6.82 7.95
N GLY A 91 10.07 5.75 7.46
CA GLY A 91 11.30 5.81 6.68
C GLY A 91 11.13 6.60 5.37
N ALA A 92 10.03 6.39 4.66
CA ALA A 92 9.71 7.14 3.45
C ALA A 92 9.57 8.64 3.73
N VAL A 93 8.84 9.03 4.79
CA VAL A 93 8.74 10.43 5.22
C VAL A 93 10.11 10.98 5.61
N PHE A 94 10.88 10.26 6.44
CA PHE A 94 12.21 10.67 6.85
C PHE A 94 13.13 10.97 5.65
N PHE A 95 13.23 10.06 4.68
CA PHE A 95 14.07 10.26 3.51
C PHE A 95 13.51 11.32 2.55
N THR A 96 12.20 11.52 2.48
CA THR A 96 11.60 12.62 1.72
C THR A 96 11.98 13.98 2.32
N VAL A 97 11.94 14.13 3.64
CA VAL A 97 12.43 15.35 4.31
C VAL A 97 13.91 15.57 4.01
N ARG A 98 14.73 14.52 4.19
CA ARG A 98 16.19 14.59 3.95
C ARG A 98 16.52 14.96 2.50
N LEU A 99 15.82 14.36 1.55
CA LEU A 99 16.01 14.69 0.13
C LEU A 99 15.58 16.13 -0.17
N GLY A 100 14.44 16.56 0.34
CA GLY A 100 13.96 17.94 0.17
C GLY A 100 14.89 19.00 0.78
N GLU A 101 15.49 18.69 1.96
CA GLU A 101 16.53 19.55 2.57
C GLU A 101 17.76 19.70 1.66
N ARG A 102 18.15 18.63 0.96
CA ARG A 102 19.33 18.62 0.08
C ARG A 102 19.06 19.18 -1.31
N LEU A 103 17.86 18.99 -1.83
CA LEU A 103 17.47 19.52 -3.13
C LEU A 103 17.23 21.03 -3.08
N PHE A 104 16.54 21.52 -2.05
CA PHE A 104 16.00 22.88 -2.02
C PHE A 104 16.41 23.63 -0.75
N SER A 105 15.69 23.37 0.36
CA SER A 105 15.94 24.03 1.65
C SER A 105 15.44 23.16 2.81
N ALA A 106 15.92 23.48 4.02
CA ALA A 106 15.45 22.82 5.23
C ALA A 106 13.93 23.01 5.47
N ARG A 107 13.36 24.12 4.97
CA ARG A 107 11.92 24.43 5.04
C ARG A 107 11.16 23.61 4.00
N ALA A 108 11.65 23.55 2.77
CA ALA A 108 11.07 22.72 1.71
C ALA A 108 11.09 21.24 2.08
N GLY A 109 12.17 20.74 2.69
CA GLY A 109 12.21 19.37 3.20
C GLY A 109 11.12 19.09 4.22
N MET A 110 10.95 19.97 5.22
CA MET A 110 9.87 19.85 6.20
C MET A 110 8.49 19.83 5.54
N TRP A 111 8.23 20.72 4.59
CA TRP A 111 6.95 20.76 3.88
C TRP A 111 6.70 19.54 3.01
N ALA A 112 7.74 19.02 2.34
CA ALA A 112 7.61 17.79 1.59
C ALA A 112 7.20 16.60 2.47
N GLY A 113 7.82 16.46 3.63
CA GLY A 113 7.45 15.40 4.58
C GLY A 113 6.04 15.54 5.13
N LEU A 114 5.61 16.76 5.50
CA LEU A 114 4.24 17.04 5.96
C LEU A 114 3.22 16.74 4.86
N SER A 115 3.49 17.20 3.63
CA SER A 115 2.61 16.95 2.48
C SER A 115 2.49 15.46 2.17
N LEU A 116 3.60 14.72 2.22
CA LEU A 116 3.58 13.27 1.99
C LEU A 116 2.77 12.55 3.08
N ALA A 117 3.07 12.81 4.36
CA ALA A 117 2.43 12.13 5.48
C ALA A 117 0.91 12.33 5.50
N THR A 118 0.42 13.44 4.95
CA THR A 118 -1.00 13.81 4.92
C THR A 118 -1.66 13.61 3.55
N SER A 119 -0.94 13.07 2.56
CA SER A 119 -1.54 12.65 1.29
C SER A 119 -2.39 11.41 1.49
N TYR A 120 -3.63 11.43 0.99
CA TYR A 120 -4.63 10.38 1.22
C TYR A 120 -4.11 8.98 0.90
N SER A 121 -3.59 8.77 -0.30
CA SER A 121 -3.15 7.43 -0.71
C SER A 121 -1.93 6.94 0.06
N PHE A 122 -0.98 7.82 0.37
CA PHE A 122 0.17 7.46 1.19
C PHE A 122 -0.26 7.03 2.60
N PHE A 123 -1.12 7.82 3.24
CA PHE A 123 -1.67 7.50 4.56
C PHE A 123 -2.50 6.19 4.51
N ALA A 124 -3.43 6.06 3.57
CA ALA A 124 -4.25 4.86 3.45
C ALA A 124 -3.41 3.58 3.26
N HIS A 125 -2.37 3.64 2.42
CA HIS A 125 -1.50 2.48 2.20
C HIS A 125 -0.49 2.25 3.33
N SER A 126 -0.22 3.24 4.19
CA SER A 126 0.52 2.99 5.43
C SER A 126 -0.26 2.12 6.41
N GLN A 127 -1.58 1.96 6.20
CA GLN A 127 -2.48 1.12 6.98
C GLN A 127 -2.76 -0.25 6.32
N THR A 128 -2.18 -0.53 5.16
CA THR A 128 -2.38 -1.81 4.45
C THR A 128 -1.15 -2.71 4.59
N LEU A 129 -1.39 -4.01 4.76
CA LEU A 129 -0.34 -5.01 4.96
C LEU A 129 0.24 -5.51 3.62
N LEU A 130 0.82 -4.59 2.86
CA LEU A 130 1.37 -4.86 1.53
C LEU A 130 2.80 -4.30 1.39
N PRO A 131 3.72 -4.99 0.69
CA PRO A 131 5.13 -4.62 0.61
C PRO A 131 5.41 -3.33 -0.18
N ASP A 132 4.38 -2.70 -0.76
CA ASP A 132 4.50 -1.49 -1.57
C ASP A 132 5.19 -0.34 -0.82
N MET A 133 4.88 -0.17 0.47
CA MET A 133 5.47 0.87 1.29
C MET A 133 6.98 0.67 1.53
N LEU A 134 7.44 -0.59 1.59
CA LEU A 134 8.87 -0.91 1.67
C LEU A 134 9.62 -0.42 0.43
N VAL A 135 9.02 -0.60 -0.77
CA VAL A 135 9.60 -0.09 -2.03
C VAL A 135 9.73 1.44 -2.00
N VAL A 136 8.71 2.14 -1.48
CA VAL A 136 8.77 3.61 -1.36
C VAL A 136 9.87 4.02 -0.40
N ALA A 137 9.98 3.39 0.77
CA ALA A 137 11.02 3.71 1.75
C ALA A 137 12.43 3.50 1.19
N PHE A 138 12.71 2.32 0.62
CA PHE A 138 14.01 2.04 0.00
C PHE A 138 14.26 2.91 -1.23
N GLY A 139 13.22 3.20 -2.01
CA GLY A 139 13.31 4.11 -3.15
C GLY A 139 13.74 5.52 -2.74
N MET A 140 13.12 6.08 -1.70
CA MET A 140 13.48 7.41 -1.18
C MET A 140 14.86 7.43 -0.51
N ALA A 141 15.24 6.36 0.18
CA ALA A 141 16.59 6.19 0.70
C ALA A 141 17.62 6.16 -0.44
N ALA A 142 17.35 5.39 -1.51
CA ALA A 142 18.18 5.32 -2.70
C ALA A 142 18.34 6.69 -3.37
N LEU A 143 17.25 7.40 -3.64
CA LEU A 143 17.30 8.73 -4.27
C LEU A 143 18.05 9.75 -3.40
N THR A 144 17.90 9.67 -2.07
CA THR A 144 18.63 10.51 -1.14
C THR A 144 20.14 10.21 -1.16
N ALA A 145 20.50 8.94 -1.21
CA ALA A 145 21.90 8.50 -1.32
C ALA A 145 22.50 8.87 -2.68
N PHE A 146 21.76 8.68 -3.78
CA PHE A 146 22.16 9.10 -5.12
C PHE A 146 22.44 10.59 -5.19
N TRP A 147 21.49 11.44 -4.76
CA TRP A 147 21.70 12.90 -4.76
C TRP A 147 22.91 13.31 -3.91
N THR A 148 23.12 12.65 -2.78
CA THR A 148 24.30 12.86 -1.95
C THR A 148 25.60 12.54 -2.70
N ALA A 149 25.64 11.41 -3.40
CA ALA A 149 26.80 11.00 -4.17
C ALA A 149 27.11 11.96 -5.35
N MET A 150 26.06 12.60 -5.89
CA MET A 150 26.21 13.54 -7.01
C MET A 150 26.63 14.95 -6.59
N THR A 151 26.36 15.37 -5.34
CA THR A 151 26.51 16.75 -4.89
C THR A 151 27.56 16.95 -3.80
N GLN A 152 28.02 15.88 -3.17
CA GLN A 152 29.09 15.93 -2.16
C GLN A 152 30.42 15.42 -2.74
N PRO A 153 31.56 15.72 -2.08
CA PRO A 153 32.85 15.20 -2.51
C PRO A 153 32.80 13.68 -2.72
N PRO A 154 33.50 13.17 -3.71
CA PRO A 154 33.39 11.76 -4.09
C PRO A 154 33.70 10.86 -2.90
N GLY A 155 32.65 10.22 -2.40
CA GLY A 155 32.70 9.21 -1.35
C GLY A 155 32.03 7.94 -1.83
N THR A 156 32.71 6.82 -1.77
CA THR A 156 32.19 5.51 -2.18
C THR A 156 30.94 5.10 -1.39
N GLY A 157 30.78 5.57 -0.15
CA GLY A 157 29.70 5.18 0.74
C GLY A 157 28.29 5.56 0.24
N ALA A 158 28.12 6.74 -0.36
CA ALA A 158 26.82 7.17 -0.84
C ALA A 158 26.33 6.37 -2.06
N LEU A 159 27.22 6.03 -3.01
CA LEU A 159 26.88 5.15 -4.13
C LEU A 159 26.65 3.71 -3.67
N VAL A 160 27.40 3.22 -2.70
CA VAL A 160 27.17 1.90 -2.11
C VAL A 160 25.77 1.86 -1.46
N ALA A 161 25.44 2.88 -0.67
CA ALA A 161 24.10 3.00 -0.06
C ALA A 161 22.99 3.08 -1.12
N PHE A 162 23.21 3.82 -2.22
CA PHE A 162 22.27 3.87 -3.35
C PHE A 162 21.99 2.48 -3.92
N TYR A 163 23.04 1.75 -4.31
CA TYR A 163 22.88 0.43 -4.89
C TYR A 163 22.30 -0.60 -3.90
N ALA A 164 22.72 -0.54 -2.64
CA ALA A 164 22.16 -1.40 -1.59
C ALA A 164 20.65 -1.14 -1.39
N CYS A 165 20.23 0.12 -1.35
CA CYS A 165 18.81 0.47 -1.22
C CYS A 165 17.99 0.05 -2.46
N VAL A 166 18.54 0.17 -3.68
CA VAL A 166 17.89 -0.35 -4.90
C VAL A 166 17.72 -1.86 -4.79
N ALA A 167 18.76 -2.60 -4.38
CA ALA A 167 18.68 -4.05 -4.20
C ALA A 167 17.66 -4.46 -3.13
N LEU A 168 17.58 -3.72 -2.01
CA LEU A 168 16.57 -3.93 -0.97
C LEU A 168 15.15 -3.63 -1.50
N GLY A 169 14.99 -2.62 -2.34
CA GLY A 169 13.73 -2.35 -3.05
C GLY A 169 13.31 -3.51 -3.95
N VAL A 170 14.26 -4.11 -4.68
CA VAL A 170 14.02 -5.32 -5.49
C VAL A 170 13.66 -6.49 -4.60
N PHE A 171 14.34 -6.66 -3.49
CA PHE A 171 14.00 -7.70 -2.50
C PHE A 171 12.62 -7.49 -1.87
N ALA A 172 12.17 -6.25 -1.70
CA ALA A 172 10.84 -5.99 -1.15
C ALA A 172 9.70 -6.42 -2.09
N LYS A 173 9.83 -6.16 -3.41
CA LYS A 173 8.69 -6.38 -4.34
C LYS A 173 9.10 -6.75 -5.77
N GLY A 174 10.35 -6.98 -6.07
CA GLY A 174 10.82 -7.29 -7.41
C GLY A 174 11.10 -6.04 -8.27
N PRO A 175 10.82 -6.04 -9.60
CA PRO A 175 11.32 -5.04 -10.55
C PRO A 175 11.01 -3.59 -10.22
N THR A 176 9.92 -3.31 -9.50
CA THR A 176 9.58 -1.94 -9.08
C THR A 176 10.66 -1.29 -8.21
N GLY A 177 11.49 -2.11 -7.54
CA GLY A 177 12.64 -1.64 -6.78
C GLY A 177 13.76 -1.02 -7.63
N ILE A 178 13.78 -1.25 -8.96
CA ILE A 178 14.79 -0.69 -9.88
C ILE A 178 14.46 0.76 -10.28
N ILE A 179 13.25 1.22 -10.04
CA ILE A 179 12.80 2.57 -10.45
C ILE A 179 13.77 3.68 -10.03
N PRO A 180 14.35 3.72 -8.82
CA PRO A 180 15.33 4.76 -8.45
C PRO A 180 16.59 4.76 -9.33
N LEU A 181 17.04 3.59 -9.80
CA LEU A 181 18.14 3.49 -10.74
C LEU A 181 17.75 4.07 -12.11
N LEU A 182 16.55 3.78 -12.59
CA LEU A 182 16.03 4.37 -13.83
C LEU A 182 15.95 5.91 -13.73
N ILE A 183 15.46 6.44 -12.62
CA ILE A 183 15.44 7.89 -12.35
C ILE A 183 16.85 8.48 -12.41
N ALA A 184 17.81 7.83 -11.75
CA ALA A 184 19.20 8.26 -11.73
C ALA A 184 19.82 8.27 -13.14
N VAL A 185 19.57 7.24 -13.94
CA VAL A 185 20.03 7.14 -15.34
C VAL A 185 19.42 8.28 -16.17
N VAL A 186 18.10 8.46 -16.13
CA VAL A 186 17.42 9.50 -16.91
C VAL A 186 17.91 10.89 -16.51
N TRP A 187 18.07 11.16 -15.22
CA TRP A 187 18.56 12.44 -14.73
C TRP A 187 19.99 12.71 -15.21
N LEU A 188 20.93 11.76 -15.08
CA LEU A 188 22.32 11.90 -15.54
C LEU A 188 22.39 12.13 -17.06
N VAL A 189 21.59 11.41 -17.84
CA VAL A 189 21.54 11.61 -19.30
C VAL A 189 21.01 12.99 -19.64
N THR A 190 20.02 13.52 -18.91
CA THR A 190 19.51 14.88 -19.13
C THR A 190 20.45 15.97 -18.62
N GLU A 191 21.34 15.68 -17.67
CA GLU A 191 22.31 16.62 -17.11
C GLU A 191 23.58 16.70 -17.95
N GLU A 192 24.19 15.57 -18.26
CA GLU A 192 25.56 15.46 -18.82
C GLU A 192 25.61 14.60 -20.10
N GLY A 193 24.45 14.20 -20.64
CA GLY A 193 24.34 13.23 -21.74
C GLY A 193 24.81 11.82 -21.31
N TRP A 194 25.04 10.95 -22.25
CA TRP A 194 25.45 9.56 -22.00
C TRP A 194 26.76 9.44 -21.20
N ARG A 195 27.62 10.47 -21.23
CA ARG A 195 28.86 10.51 -20.45
C ARG A 195 28.60 10.58 -18.95
N GLY A 196 27.49 11.18 -18.53
CA GLY A 196 27.07 11.26 -17.13
C GLY A 196 26.91 9.91 -16.46
N LEU A 197 26.60 8.86 -17.22
CA LEU A 197 26.45 7.50 -16.68
C LEU A 197 27.75 6.95 -16.04
N ARG A 198 28.91 7.48 -16.39
CA ARG A 198 30.18 7.12 -15.75
C ARG A 198 30.17 7.43 -14.25
N ARG A 199 29.37 8.40 -13.81
CA ARG A 199 29.21 8.75 -12.39
C ARG A 199 28.51 7.67 -11.56
N LEU A 200 27.78 6.76 -12.20
CA LEU A 200 27.24 5.55 -11.57
C LEU A 200 28.31 4.46 -11.39
N GLY A 201 29.49 4.62 -11.97
CA GLY A 201 30.58 3.65 -11.95
C GLY A 201 31.16 3.47 -10.55
N SER A 202 30.59 2.53 -9.78
CA SER A 202 31.11 2.11 -8.48
C SER A 202 31.20 0.58 -8.44
N LYS A 203 32.42 0.05 -8.50
CA LYS A 203 32.64 -1.41 -8.38
C LYS A 203 32.09 -1.95 -7.06
N VAL A 204 32.30 -1.23 -5.96
CA VAL A 204 31.82 -1.61 -4.62
C VAL A 204 30.30 -1.51 -4.56
N GLY A 205 29.69 -0.46 -5.17
CA GLY A 205 28.24 -0.32 -5.25
C GLY A 205 27.60 -1.43 -6.10
N ALA A 206 28.15 -1.71 -7.27
CA ALA A 206 27.69 -2.82 -8.11
C ALA A 206 27.80 -4.17 -7.38
N LEU A 207 28.92 -4.40 -6.67
CA LEU A 207 29.10 -5.60 -5.84
C LEU A 207 28.05 -5.65 -4.73
N ALA A 208 27.79 -4.55 -4.03
CA ALA A 208 26.75 -4.47 -2.99
C ALA A 208 25.37 -4.83 -3.57
N PHE A 209 25.00 -4.29 -4.74
CA PHE A 209 23.76 -4.65 -5.42
C PHE A 209 23.68 -6.14 -5.72
N VAL A 210 24.73 -6.71 -6.30
CA VAL A 210 24.80 -8.13 -6.66
C VAL A 210 24.72 -8.99 -5.41
N VAL A 211 25.51 -8.71 -4.37
CA VAL A 211 25.51 -9.48 -3.12
C VAL A 211 24.14 -9.45 -2.45
N VAL A 212 23.54 -8.28 -2.26
CA VAL A 212 22.22 -8.15 -1.65
C VAL A 212 21.16 -8.86 -2.48
N SER A 213 21.21 -8.75 -3.82
CA SER A 213 20.24 -9.40 -4.70
C SER A 213 20.41 -10.93 -4.69
N LEU A 214 21.62 -11.45 -4.78
CA LEU A 214 21.89 -12.88 -4.80
C LEU A 214 21.66 -13.54 -3.43
N ALA A 215 21.90 -12.82 -2.33
CA ALA A 215 21.74 -13.35 -0.97
C ALA A 215 20.33 -13.90 -0.68
N TRP A 216 19.30 -13.38 -1.32
CA TRP A 216 17.93 -13.89 -1.19
C TRP A 216 17.45 -14.62 -2.43
N LEU A 217 17.82 -14.17 -3.64
CA LEU A 217 17.31 -14.71 -4.89
C LEU A 217 17.82 -16.13 -5.13
N VAL A 218 19.10 -16.38 -4.87
CA VAL A 218 19.72 -17.70 -5.08
C VAL A 218 19.08 -18.75 -4.15
N PRO A 219 19.06 -18.58 -2.81
CA PRO A 219 18.39 -19.53 -1.93
C PRO A 219 16.90 -19.71 -2.26
N PHE A 220 16.22 -18.63 -2.67
CA PHE A 220 14.81 -18.65 -3.02
C PHE A 220 14.53 -19.48 -4.29
N ILE A 221 15.39 -19.37 -5.32
CA ILE A 221 15.31 -20.19 -6.54
C ILE A 221 15.60 -21.66 -6.22
N PHE A 222 16.62 -21.95 -5.42
CA PHE A 222 16.94 -23.33 -5.05
C PHE A 222 15.82 -23.99 -4.24
N ALA A 223 15.21 -23.29 -3.29
CA ALA A 223 14.09 -23.79 -2.53
C ALA A 223 12.81 -23.98 -3.38
N GLY A 224 12.61 -23.14 -4.39
CA GLY A 224 11.42 -23.15 -5.26
C GLY A 224 11.50 -24.06 -6.49
N GLY A 225 12.70 -24.41 -6.94
CA GLY A 225 12.94 -25.20 -8.16
C GLY A 225 12.78 -24.42 -9.46
N ARG A 226 13.00 -25.10 -10.62
CA ARG A 226 12.97 -24.46 -11.95
C ARG A 226 11.61 -23.82 -12.31
N SER A 227 10.50 -24.44 -11.90
CA SER A 227 9.16 -23.88 -12.13
C SER A 227 8.95 -22.54 -11.42
N PHE A 228 9.64 -22.33 -10.31
CA PHE A 228 9.60 -21.12 -9.53
C PHE A 228 10.23 -19.93 -10.26
N ALA A 229 11.43 -20.09 -10.79
CA ALA A 229 12.12 -19.04 -11.55
C ALA A 229 11.27 -18.58 -12.75
N ARG A 230 10.62 -19.53 -13.46
CA ARG A 230 9.72 -19.22 -14.56
C ARG A 230 8.49 -18.41 -14.08
N ASN A 231 7.80 -18.87 -13.05
CA ASN A 231 6.57 -18.21 -12.59
C ASN A 231 6.84 -16.81 -11.99
N VAL A 232 7.91 -16.66 -11.22
CA VAL A 232 8.23 -15.36 -10.60
C VAL A 232 8.83 -14.38 -11.59
N VAL A 233 9.85 -14.80 -12.33
CA VAL A 233 10.58 -13.89 -13.23
C VAL A 233 9.78 -13.61 -14.50
N TRP A 234 9.19 -14.65 -15.09
CA TRP A 234 8.46 -14.48 -16.35
C TRP A 234 7.03 -14.00 -16.13
N GLU A 235 6.21 -14.73 -15.35
CA GLU A 235 4.78 -14.43 -15.22
C GLU A 235 4.49 -13.24 -14.32
N ASP A 236 5.12 -13.17 -13.13
CA ASP A 236 4.87 -12.08 -12.18
C ASP A 236 5.66 -10.80 -12.48
N TRP A 237 6.84 -10.90 -13.15
CA TRP A 237 7.69 -9.74 -13.38
C TRP A 237 7.67 -9.22 -14.81
N LEU A 238 7.84 -10.08 -15.81
CA LEU A 238 7.96 -9.66 -17.20
C LEU A 238 6.62 -9.65 -17.96
N ALA A 239 5.86 -10.73 -17.93
CA ALA A 239 4.59 -10.80 -18.63
C ALA A 239 3.59 -9.74 -18.16
N TRP A 240 3.77 -9.28 -16.92
CA TRP A 240 2.96 -8.24 -16.31
C TRP A 240 3.06 -6.87 -17.00
N TYR A 241 4.17 -6.61 -17.68
CA TYR A 241 4.41 -5.38 -18.44
C TYR A 241 4.09 -5.52 -19.94
N LEU A 242 4.00 -6.76 -20.47
CA LEU A 242 4.01 -7.01 -21.92
C LEU A 242 2.64 -6.94 -22.61
N GLY A 243 1.54 -6.76 -21.93
CA GLY A 243 0.20 -6.84 -22.53
C GLY A 243 -0.42 -5.56 -23.06
N GLY A 244 0.30 -4.46 -23.00
CA GLY A 244 -0.11 -3.17 -23.53
C GLY A 244 -1.18 -2.40 -22.72
N PRO A 245 -1.18 -1.07 -22.79
CA PRO A 245 -2.10 -0.22 -22.04
C PRO A 245 -3.50 -0.22 -22.67
N GLN A 246 -4.54 -0.22 -21.84
CA GLN A 246 -5.93 -0.01 -22.26
C GLN A 246 -6.33 1.47 -22.02
N PRO A 247 -6.83 2.22 -23.02
CA PRO A 247 -7.07 3.67 -22.90
C PRO A 247 -7.93 4.08 -21.70
N MET A 248 -9.02 3.35 -21.43
CA MET A 248 -9.90 3.64 -20.31
C MET A 248 -9.22 3.42 -18.95
N ARG A 249 -8.29 2.48 -18.85
CA ARG A 249 -7.51 2.25 -17.63
C ARG A 249 -6.48 3.34 -17.38
N ILE A 250 -5.94 3.95 -18.45
CA ILE A 250 -5.03 5.10 -18.34
C ILE A 250 -5.75 6.30 -17.73
N LEU A 251 -6.97 6.62 -18.19
CA LEU A 251 -7.76 7.71 -17.61
C LEU A 251 -8.03 7.47 -16.11
N ASN A 252 -8.48 6.26 -15.76
CA ASN A 252 -8.71 5.89 -14.37
C ASN A 252 -7.44 6.00 -13.53
N PHE A 253 -6.27 5.67 -14.10
CA PHE A 253 -4.99 5.77 -13.41
C PHE A 253 -4.62 7.22 -13.09
N TRP A 254 -4.89 8.17 -14.00
CA TRP A 254 -4.74 9.60 -13.76
C TRP A 254 -5.66 10.11 -12.65
N LEU A 255 -6.93 9.68 -12.67
CA LEU A 255 -7.90 10.05 -11.66
C LEU A 255 -7.50 9.50 -10.28
N GLU A 256 -7.01 8.27 -10.21
CA GLU A 256 -6.52 7.68 -8.98
C GLU A 256 -5.23 8.37 -8.47
N ALA A 257 -4.35 8.80 -9.35
CA ALA A 257 -3.19 9.61 -8.98
C ALA A 257 -3.62 10.94 -8.36
N ALA A 258 -4.60 11.60 -8.95
CA ALA A 258 -5.15 12.86 -8.45
C ALA A 258 -5.84 12.68 -7.08
N LYS A 259 -6.69 11.66 -6.92
CA LYS A 259 -7.32 11.31 -5.63
C LYS A 259 -6.27 11.02 -4.56
N GLY A 260 -5.22 10.28 -4.92
CA GLY A 260 -4.19 9.86 -3.98
C GLY A 260 -3.40 11.02 -3.36
N LEU A 261 -3.32 12.15 -4.06
CA LEU A 261 -2.67 13.36 -3.56
C LEU A 261 -3.57 14.27 -2.72
N ILE A 262 -4.87 14.00 -2.58
CA ILE A 262 -5.75 14.84 -1.76
C ILE A 262 -5.14 15.04 -0.37
N PRO A 263 -5.07 16.28 0.16
CA PRO A 263 -5.64 17.53 -0.36
C PRO A 263 -4.69 18.31 -1.29
N TRP A 264 -3.53 17.79 -1.61
CA TRP A 264 -2.43 18.46 -2.31
C TRP A 264 -2.57 18.47 -3.85
N THR A 265 -3.57 17.80 -4.41
CA THR A 265 -3.75 17.59 -5.85
C THR A 265 -3.74 18.89 -6.63
N THR A 266 -4.51 19.88 -6.19
CA THR A 266 -4.59 21.18 -6.87
C THR A 266 -3.29 21.97 -6.76
N LEU A 267 -2.63 21.92 -5.60
CA LEU A 267 -1.32 22.55 -5.41
C LEU A 267 -0.23 21.90 -6.24
N PHE A 268 -0.34 20.62 -6.53
CA PHE A 268 0.62 19.89 -7.35
C PHE A 268 0.63 20.36 -8.81
N VAL A 269 -0.47 20.90 -9.31
CA VAL A 269 -0.53 21.47 -10.67
C VAL A 269 0.41 22.67 -10.82
N LEU A 270 0.58 23.45 -9.74
CA LEU A 270 1.38 24.68 -9.79
C LEU A 270 2.84 24.44 -10.17
N PRO A 271 3.61 23.56 -9.50
CA PRO A 271 4.98 23.29 -9.93
C PRO A 271 5.05 22.79 -11.37
N LEU A 272 4.08 22.02 -11.87
CA LEU A 272 4.09 21.51 -13.23
C LEU A 272 4.03 22.61 -14.28
N LEU A 273 3.40 23.75 -13.99
CA LEU A 273 3.37 24.91 -14.90
C LEU A 273 4.75 25.56 -15.09
N TRP A 274 5.70 25.28 -14.20
CA TRP A 274 7.06 25.84 -14.25
C TRP A 274 8.08 24.88 -14.90
N VAL A 275 7.72 23.69 -15.34
CA VAL A 275 8.65 22.69 -15.90
C VAL A 275 9.55 23.28 -16.98
N ARG A 276 8.99 24.05 -17.95
CA ARG A 276 9.79 24.63 -19.04
C ARG A 276 10.80 25.67 -18.52
N ARG A 277 10.42 26.47 -17.52
CA ARG A 277 11.26 27.54 -16.96
C ARG A 277 12.36 27.00 -16.05
N GLU A 278 12.01 26.01 -15.24
CA GLU A 278 12.89 25.44 -14.23
C GLU A 278 13.67 24.20 -14.74
N TRP A 279 13.49 23.84 -16.02
CA TRP A 279 14.16 22.64 -16.57
C TRP A 279 15.69 22.66 -16.43
N ARG A 280 16.30 23.85 -16.46
CA ARG A 280 17.74 24.03 -16.27
C ARG A 280 18.19 23.89 -14.81
N ASN A 281 17.27 23.98 -13.87
CA ASN A 281 17.55 23.74 -12.46
C ASN A 281 17.63 22.23 -12.20
N GLY A 282 18.84 21.71 -11.97
CA GLY A 282 19.09 20.29 -11.81
C GLY A 282 18.34 19.66 -10.63
N ALA A 283 18.13 20.39 -9.52
CA ALA A 283 17.38 19.92 -8.37
C ALA A 283 15.89 19.79 -8.65
N TYR A 284 15.31 20.83 -9.31
CA TYR A 284 13.92 20.80 -9.75
C TYR A 284 13.69 19.65 -10.76
N ARG A 285 14.56 19.54 -11.76
CA ARG A 285 14.49 18.48 -12.78
C ARG A 285 14.58 17.09 -12.14
N PHE A 286 15.44 16.90 -11.13
CA PHE A 286 15.53 15.66 -10.40
C PHE A 286 14.20 15.29 -9.70
N ALA A 287 13.59 16.23 -8.98
CA ALA A 287 12.30 16.01 -8.34
C ALA A 287 11.19 15.72 -9.36
N PHE A 288 11.20 16.42 -10.50
CA PHE A 288 10.24 16.19 -11.59
C PHE A 288 10.42 14.80 -12.23
N LEU A 289 11.66 14.39 -12.51
CA LEU A 289 11.94 13.05 -13.05
C LEU A 289 11.62 11.95 -12.02
N ALA A 290 11.86 12.19 -10.74
CA ALA A 290 11.48 11.27 -9.67
C ALA A 290 9.95 11.09 -9.57
N TRP A 291 9.15 12.04 -10.04
CA TRP A 291 7.70 11.91 -10.17
C TRP A 291 7.28 11.26 -11.48
N VAL A 292 7.77 11.77 -12.63
CA VAL A 292 7.25 11.39 -13.95
C VAL A 292 7.71 10.02 -14.41
N VAL A 293 8.96 9.62 -14.08
CA VAL A 293 9.50 8.33 -14.53
C VAL A 293 8.71 7.15 -13.93
N PRO A 294 8.49 7.03 -12.60
CA PRO A 294 7.67 5.95 -12.07
C PRO A 294 6.22 6.02 -12.54
N PHE A 295 5.67 7.22 -12.73
CA PHE A 295 4.32 7.39 -13.26
C PHE A 295 4.19 6.80 -14.66
N LEU A 296 5.11 7.15 -15.59
CA LEU A 296 5.11 6.63 -16.96
C LEU A 296 5.35 5.11 -16.99
N VAL A 297 6.31 4.60 -16.21
CA VAL A 297 6.56 3.15 -16.12
C VAL A 297 5.31 2.39 -15.69
N MET A 298 4.58 2.91 -14.71
CA MET A 298 3.36 2.26 -14.24
C MET A 298 2.17 2.47 -15.18
N MET A 299 2.10 3.60 -15.89
CA MET A 299 1.06 3.88 -16.87
C MET A 299 1.08 2.93 -18.06
N VAL A 300 2.28 2.50 -18.48
CA VAL A 300 2.45 1.57 -19.61
C VAL A 300 2.18 0.11 -19.21
N SER A 301 2.14 -0.22 -17.91
CA SER A 301 1.88 -1.58 -17.45
C SER A 301 0.43 -2.01 -17.68
N GLN A 302 0.18 -3.33 -17.82
CA GLN A 302 -1.19 -3.88 -17.96
C GLN A 302 -2.07 -3.65 -16.75
N ASN A 303 -1.49 -3.59 -15.57
CA ASN A 303 -2.21 -3.59 -14.29
C ASN A 303 -2.11 -2.24 -13.58
N HIS A 304 -3.17 -1.45 -13.69
CA HIS A 304 -3.28 -0.14 -13.08
C HIS A 304 -3.89 -0.22 -11.66
N ARG A 305 -3.16 -0.80 -10.71
CA ARG A 305 -3.59 -0.78 -9.30
C ARG A 305 -3.14 0.52 -8.62
N VAL A 306 -4.02 1.16 -7.84
CA VAL A 306 -3.76 2.43 -7.14
C VAL A 306 -2.44 2.42 -6.35
N ARG A 307 -2.13 1.31 -5.68
CA ARG A 307 -0.90 1.15 -4.91
C ARG A 307 0.40 1.28 -5.71
N TYR A 308 0.36 1.13 -7.04
CA TYR A 308 1.55 1.30 -7.89
C TYR A 308 1.94 2.75 -8.10
N LEU A 309 1.05 3.68 -7.77
CA LEU A 309 1.33 5.11 -7.75
C LEU A 309 2.11 5.56 -6.51
N LEU A 310 2.23 4.73 -5.47
CA LEU A 310 2.90 5.10 -4.22
C LEU A 310 4.31 5.70 -4.40
N PRO A 311 5.18 5.18 -5.29
CA PRO A 311 6.50 5.76 -5.52
C PRO A 311 6.49 7.19 -6.08
N THR A 312 5.36 7.66 -6.63
CA THR A 312 5.24 9.01 -7.22
C THR A 312 4.95 10.09 -6.17
N TYR A 313 4.28 9.74 -5.06
CA TYR A 313 3.81 10.71 -4.08
C TYR A 313 4.93 11.47 -3.32
N PRO A 314 6.05 10.83 -2.91
CA PRO A 314 7.15 11.57 -2.32
C PRO A 314 7.72 12.66 -3.23
N ALA A 315 7.86 12.36 -4.52
CA ALA A 315 8.36 13.32 -5.50
C ALA A 315 7.35 14.43 -5.79
N ALA A 316 6.05 14.12 -5.83
CA ALA A 316 5.00 15.13 -5.92
C ALA A 316 5.04 16.07 -4.70
N ALA A 317 5.23 15.53 -3.49
CA ALA A 317 5.38 16.32 -2.26
C ALA A 317 6.62 17.23 -2.29
N LEU A 318 7.75 16.75 -2.84
CA LEU A 318 8.95 17.56 -3.07
C LEU A 318 8.69 18.73 -4.02
N LEU A 319 7.97 18.51 -5.11
CA LEU A 319 7.61 19.56 -6.09
C LEU A 319 6.66 20.60 -5.48
N ILE A 320 5.65 20.18 -4.72
CA ILE A 320 4.76 21.06 -3.96
C ILE A 320 5.56 21.94 -3.00
N ALA A 321 6.44 21.31 -2.22
CA ALA A 321 7.27 21.99 -1.25
C ALA A 321 8.23 23.00 -1.90
N TRP A 322 8.85 22.63 -3.03
CA TRP A 322 9.65 23.55 -3.83
C TRP A 322 8.84 24.77 -4.26
N TRP A 323 7.65 24.56 -4.82
CA TRP A 323 6.82 25.67 -5.29
C TRP A 323 6.42 26.62 -4.14
N VAL A 324 5.96 26.09 -3.02
CA VAL A 324 5.57 26.88 -1.85
C VAL A 324 6.77 27.66 -1.28
N ASP A 325 7.97 27.06 -1.28
CA ASP A 325 9.18 27.68 -0.73
C ASP A 325 9.72 28.81 -1.61
N THR A 326 9.68 28.62 -2.95
CA THR A 326 10.29 29.56 -3.90
C THR A 326 9.30 30.55 -4.50
N ARG A 327 8.04 30.16 -4.68
CA ARG A 327 7.03 30.89 -5.45
C ARG A 327 5.72 31.16 -4.71
N GLY A 328 5.58 30.69 -3.48
CA GLY A 328 4.31 30.77 -2.74
C GLY A 328 3.77 32.16 -2.50
N GLY A 329 4.60 33.22 -2.63
CA GLY A 329 4.17 34.62 -2.57
C GLY A 329 3.71 35.24 -3.89
N GLU A 330 3.87 34.53 -5.03
CA GLU A 330 3.52 35.06 -6.34
C GLU A 330 1.98 35.08 -6.52
N ARG A 331 1.41 36.28 -6.67
CA ARG A 331 0.03 36.46 -7.11
C ARG A 331 -0.05 36.27 -8.62
N SER A 332 -0.48 35.11 -9.07
CA SER A 332 -0.61 34.80 -10.50
C SER A 332 -2.03 34.30 -10.83
N ARG A 333 -2.38 34.37 -12.11
CA ARG A 333 -3.64 33.76 -12.63
C ARG A 333 -3.74 32.28 -12.24
N ALA A 334 -2.60 31.56 -12.23
CA ALA A 334 -2.54 30.15 -11.85
C ALA A 334 -2.96 29.93 -10.38
N VAL A 335 -2.56 30.79 -9.45
CA VAL A 335 -2.96 30.71 -8.03
C VAL A 335 -4.48 30.88 -7.88
N ASN A 336 -5.07 31.82 -8.64
CA ASN A 336 -6.53 31.99 -8.64
C ASN A 336 -7.26 30.77 -9.21
N VAL A 337 -6.77 30.20 -10.31
CA VAL A 337 -7.34 28.98 -10.92
C VAL A 337 -7.25 27.81 -9.92
N VAL A 338 -6.09 27.59 -9.29
CA VAL A 338 -5.93 26.54 -8.28
C VAL A 338 -6.88 26.74 -7.10
N SER A 339 -7.07 28.00 -6.65
CA SER A 339 -8.03 28.31 -5.59
C SER A 339 -9.46 27.91 -5.98
N VAL A 340 -9.89 28.23 -7.21
CA VAL A 340 -11.21 27.85 -7.72
C VAL A 340 -11.33 26.32 -7.83
N LEU A 341 -10.33 25.65 -8.40
CA LEU A 341 -10.32 24.19 -8.52
C LEU A 341 -10.35 23.48 -7.14
N SER A 342 -9.69 24.06 -6.13
CA SER A 342 -9.76 23.55 -4.77
C SER A 342 -11.19 23.63 -4.21
N TRP A 343 -11.90 24.72 -4.44
CA TRP A 343 -13.30 24.87 -4.04
C TRP A 343 -14.22 23.89 -4.79
N ILE A 344 -14.03 23.72 -6.10
CA ILE A 344 -14.78 22.74 -6.91
C ILE A 344 -14.51 21.33 -6.39
N GLY A 345 -13.27 20.98 -6.10
CA GLY A 345 -12.90 19.69 -5.53
C GLY A 345 -13.57 19.41 -4.18
N VAL A 346 -13.65 20.42 -3.32
CA VAL A 346 -14.34 20.30 -2.02
C VAL A 346 -15.84 20.12 -2.21
N MET A 347 -16.46 20.90 -3.09
CA MET A 347 -17.89 20.77 -3.39
C MET A 347 -18.21 19.40 -3.99
N ALA A 348 -17.35 18.88 -4.87
CA ALA A 348 -17.47 17.53 -5.40
C ALA A 348 -17.33 16.46 -4.31
N ALA A 349 -16.38 16.61 -3.39
CA ALA A 349 -16.20 15.70 -2.26
C ALA A 349 -17.43 15.71 -1.33
N LEU A 350 -18.00 16.88 -1.06
CA LEU A 350 -19.24 17.00 -0.30
C LEU A 350 -20.42 16.34 -1.02
N ALA A 351 -20.55 16.53 -2.33
CA ALA A 351 -21.58 15.88 -3.12
C ALA A 351 -21.46 14.34 -3.07
N VAL A 352 -20.24 13.81 -3.17
CA VAL A 352 -19.97 12.37 -3.05
C VAL A 352 -20.36 11.85 -1.65
N THR A 353 -20.12 12.61 -0.58
CA THR A 353 -20.55 12.20 0.78
C THR A 353 -22.07 12.22 0.95
N ALA A 354 -22.80 12.91 0.07
CA ALA A 354 -24.27 12.93 0.06
C ALA A 354 -24.89 11.76 -0.75
N LEU A 355 -24.11 11.11 -1.63
CA LEU A 355 -24.62 10.02 -2.49
C LEU A 355 -25.25 8.85 -1.71
N PRO A 356 -24.71 8.37 -0.56
CA PRO A 356 -25.34 7.32 0.23
C PRO A 356 -26.74 7.66 0.73
N TRP A 357 -27.10 8.96 0.83
CA TRP A 357 -28.43 9.40 1.22
C TRP A 357 -29.48 9.19 0.13
N LEU A 358 -29.04 8.92 -1.11
CA LEU A 358 -29.92 8.64 -2.24
C LEU A 358 -30.36 7.17 -2.28
N ASP A 359 -29.57 6.25 -1.71
CA ASP A 359 -29.90 4.83 -1.61
C ASP A 359 -30.51 4.51 -0.22
N PRO A 360 -31.77 3.96 -0.16
CA PRO A 360 -32.40 3.59 1.09
C PRO A 360 -31.61 2.54 1.92
N ALA A 361 -30.91 1.60 1.27
CA ALA A 361 -30.14 0.57 1.93
C ALA A 361 -28.87 1.15 2.60
N GLU A 362 -28.19 2.07 1.92
CA GLU A 362 -27.02 2.77 2.46
C GLU A 362 -27.41 3.83 3.50
N ARG A 363 -28.59 4.45 3.36
CA ARG A 363 -29.14 5.41 4.33
C ARG A 363 -29.26 4.80 5.72
N ALA A 364 -29.70 3.55 5.81
CA ALA A 364 -29.80 2.83 7.10
C ALA A 364 -28.43 2.63 7.77
N VAL A 365 -27.38 2.38 6.99
CA VAL A 365 -26.00 2.22 7.49
C VAL A 365 -25.43 3.56 7.94
N VAL A 366 -25.67 4.62 7.19
CA VAL A 366 -25.16 5.98 7.45
C VAL A 366 -25.92 6.68 8.56
N SER A 367 -27.18 6.32 8.82
CA SER A 367 -28.05 6.99 9.80
C SER A 367 -27.45 7.09 11.21
N GLY A 368 -26.65 6.10 11.64
CA GLY A 368 -25.89 6.15 12.91
C GLY A 368 -24.62 7.01 12.89
N PHE A 369 -24.22 7.53 11.71
CA PHE A 369 -22.96 8.24 11.52
C PHE A 369 -23.11 9.61 10.84
N TRP A 370 -24.31 10.08 10.58
CA TRP A 370 -24.58 11.33 9.83
C TRP A 370 -23.85 12.55 10.40
N TRP A 371 -23.77 12.70 11.72
CA TRP A 371 -23.08 13.78 12.35
C TRP A 371 -21.56 13.73 12.12
N LYS A 372 -20.97 12.52 11.99
CA LYS A 372 -19.54 12.32 11.66
C LYS A 372 -19.28 12.71 10.20
N ALA A 373 -20.18 12.38 9.28
CA ALA A 373 -20.12 12.82 7.88
C ALA A 373 -20.23 14.35 7.78
N GLY A 374 -21.13 14.97 8.59
CA GLY A 374 -21.24 16.42 8.71
C GLY A 374 -19.95 17.09 9.21
N LEU A 375 -19.31 16.52 10.22
CA LEU A 375 -18.01 17.01 10.73
C LEU A 375 -16.91 16.91 9.68
N ILE A 376 -16.82 15.80 8.95
CA ILE A 376 -15.85 15.64 7.86
C ILE A 376 -16.12 16.68 6.76
N GLY A 377 -17.36 16.88 6.37
CA GLY A 377 -17.76 17.89 5.38
C GLY A 377 -17.39 19.32 5.83
N ALA A 378 -17.73 19.68 7.07
CA ALA A 378 -17.37 20.97 7.65
C ALA A 378 -15.85 21.17 7.73
N GLY A 379 -15.10 20.14 8.14
CA GLY A 379 -13.65 20.14 8.17
C GLY A 379 -13.03 20.31 6.78
N ALA A 380 -13.58 19.65 5.76
CA ALA A 380 -13.14 19.80 4.37
C ALA A 380 -13.39 21.23 3.84
N LEU A 381 -14.55 21.82 4.15
CA LEU A 381 -14.86 23.23 3.81
C LEU A 381 -13.90 24.20 4.50
N ALA A 382 -13.67 24.02 5.81
CA ALA A 382 -12.74 24.85 6.56
C ALA A 382 -11.32 24.75 6.00
N LEU A 383 -10.88 23.54 5.62
CA LEU A 383 -9.58 23.30 5.02
C LEU A 383 -9.45 24.00 3.66
N ALA A 384 -10.48 23.95 2.82
CA ALA A 384 -10.47 24.64 1.54
C ALA A 384 -10.46 26.16 1.70
N ALA A 385 -11.27 26.69 2.60
CA ALA A 385 -11.26 28.12 2.93
C ALA A 385 -9.87 28.56 3.43
N PHE A 386 -9.24 27.75 4.28
CA PHE A 386 -7.87 27.99 4.75
C PHE A 386 -6.85 27.98 3.59
N VAL A 387 -6.93 27.02 2.67
CA VAL A 387 -6.05 26.96 1.50
C VAL A 387 -6.17 28.25 0.65
N VAL A 388 -7.40 28.67 0.35
CA VAL A 388 -7.65 29.90 -0.42
C VAL A 388 -7.10 31.13 0.30
N TRP A 389 -7.32 31.22 1.62
CA TRP A 389 -6.80 32.33 2.41
C TRP A 389 -5.26 32.35 2.45
N ALA A 390 -4.63 31.20 2.71
CA ALA A 390 -3.18 31.08 2.81
C ALA A 390 -2.48 31.38 1.48
N LEU A 391 -3.03 30.92 0.35
CA LEU A 391 -2.52 31.20 -1.00
C LEU A 391 -2.57 32.70 -1.34
N ARG A 392 -3.56 33.44 -0.78
CA ARG A 392 -3.72 34.88 -1.06
C ARG A 392 -2.81 35.78 -0.26
N GLY A 393 -2.28 35.34 0.86
CA GLY A 393 -1.53 36.23 1.73
C GLY A 393 -0.43 35.64 2.60
N ARG A 394 -0.45 34.35 2.89
CA ARG A 394 0.45 33.72 3.88
C ARG A 394 0.92 32.31 3.47
N PRO A 395 1.66 32.18 2.37
CA PRO A 395 2.06 30.85 1.87
C PRO A 395 2.92 30.03 2.87
N ALA A 396 3.62 30.70 3.79
CA ALA A 396 4.46 30.02 4.78
C ALA A 396 3.65 29.16 5.78
N VAL A 397 2.39 29.48 6.01
CA VAL A 397 1.51 28.70 6.91
C VAL A 397 0.66 27.67 6.14
N LEU A 398 0.71 27.69 4.81
CA LEU A 398 -0.12 26.84 3.96
C LEU A 398 0.09 25.37 4.29
N VAL A 399 1.32 24.88 4.15
CA VAL A 399 1.61 23.43 4.32
C VAL A 399 1.41 22.99 5.78
N PRO A 400 1.94 23.68 6.80
CA PRO A 400 1.70 23.29 8.19
C PRO A 400 0.21 23.29 8.56
N GLY A 401 -0.54 24.30 8.12
CA GLY A 401 -1.96 24.39 8.43
C GLY A 401 -2.80 23.31 7.75
N VAL A 402 -2.56 23.05 6.47
CA VAL A 402 -3.22 21.93 5.75
C VAL A 402 -2.84 20.59 6.39
N ALA A 403 -1.57 20.39 6.74
CA ALA A 403 -1.13 19.16 7.38
C ALA A 403 -1.80 18.95 8.75
N LEU A 404 -1.91 19.99 9.56
CA LEU A 404 -2.63 19.93 10.84
C LEU A 404 -4.12 19.64 10.63
N GLY A 405 -4.77 20.35 9.70
CA GLY A 405 -6.19 20.09 9.36
C GLY A 405 -6.42 18.66 8.89
N MET A 406 -5.54 18.13 8.04
CA MET A 406 -5.60 16.74 7.62
C MET A 406 -5.35 15.75 8.77
N ALA A 407 -4.43 16.05 9.68
CA ALA A 407 -4.22 15.19 10.85
C ALA A 407 -5.49 15.08 11.71
N LEU A 408 -6.18 16.21 11.91
CA LEU A 408 -7.45 16.26 12.64
C LEU A 408 -8.58 15.49 11.93
N LEU A 409 -8.49 15.27 10.62
CA LEU A 409 -9.44 14.47 9.84
C LEU A 409 -9.02 13.00 9.73
N LEU A 410 -7.75 12.74 9.47
CA LEU A 410 -7.24 11.38 9.22
C LEU A 410 -7.24 10.52 10.48
N VAL A 411 -6.85 11.06 11.63
CA VAL A 411 -6.81 10.30 12.88
C VAL A 411 -8.20 9.79 13.29
N PRO A 412 -9.25 10.59 13.44
CA PRO A 412 -10.58 10.07 13.73
C PRO A 412 -11.14 9.27 12.54
N GLY A 413 -10.84 9.67 11.30
CA GLY A 413 -11.28 8.98 10.10
C GLY A 413 -10.82 7.53 10.03
N VAL A 414 -9.55 7.26 10.36
CA VAL A 414 -9.02 5.87 10.37
C VAL A 414 -9.66 5.02 11.46
N TRP A 415 -9.97 5.58 12.63
CA TRP A 415 -10.66 4.86 13.70
C TRP A 415 -12.11 4.54 13.33
N ILE A 416 -12.82 5.49 12.67
CA ILE A 416 -14.17 5.26 12.15
C ILE A 416 -14.14 4.17 11.09
N TYR A 417 -13.23 4.27 10.12
CA TYR A 417 -13.06 3.29 9.06
C TYR A 417 -12.70 1.89 9.62
N THR A 418 -11.77 1.83 10.57
CA THR A 418 -11.38 0.58 11.23
C THR A 418 -12.56 -0.06 11.98
N SER A 419 -13.31 0.74 12.74
CA SER A 419 -14.48 0.25 13.47
C SER A 419 -15.57 -0.25 12.52
N TRP A 420 -15.80 0.48 11.41
CA TRP A 420 -16.76 0.08 10.38
C TRP A 420 -16.33 -1.21 9.68
N THR A 421 -15.06 -1.27 9.22
CA THR A 421 -14.52 -2.48 8.56
C THR A 421 -14.60 -3.70 9.47
N ASN A 422 -14.19 -3.57 10.74
CA ASN A 422 -14.22 -4.68 11.69
C ASN A 422 -15.65 -5.19 11.98
N ARG A 423 -16.67 -4.35 11.83
CA ARG A 423 -18.07 -4.77 11.97
C ARG A 423 -18.61 -5.46 10.71
N GLN A 424 -18.25 -4.94 9.54
CA GLN A 424 -18.72 -5.47 8.25
C GLN A 424 -17.98 -6.74 7.82
N GLU A 425 -16.71 -6.84 8.19
CA GLU A 425 -15.80 -7.90 7.75
C GLU A 425 -15.21 -8.64 8.97
N ASP A 426 -16.09 -9.08 9.90
CA ASP A 426 -15.66 -9.71 11.15
C ASP A 426 -15.26 -11.17 10.96
N TYR A 427 -14.12 -11.38 10.29
CA TYR A 427 -13.54 -12.70 10.09
C TYR A 427 -13.11 -13.38 11.39
N ARG A 428 -12.73 -12.61 12.42
CA ARG A 428 -12.35 -13.16 13.72
C ARG A 428 -13.53 -13.85 14.41
N ALA A 429 -14.67 -13.19 14.46
CA ALA A 429 -15.86 -13.77 15.04
C ALA A 429 -16.40 -14.93 14.18
N PHE A 430 -16.29 -14.86 12.86
CA PHE A 430 -16.66 -15.95 11.97
C PHE A 430 -15.75 -17.17 12.18
N ALA A 431 -14.45 -16.99 12.27
CA ALA A 431 -13.50 -18.07 12.58
C ALA A 431 -13.81 -18.72 13.94
N GLY A 432 -14.20 -17.92 14.94
CA GLY A 432 -14.66 -18.43 16.23
C GLY A 432 -15.94 -19.28 16.15
N LEU A 433 -16.88 -18.95 15.24
CA LEU A 433 -18.04 -19.79 14.94
C LEU A 433 -17.60 -21.11 14.30
N VAL A 434 -16.74 -21.04 13.28
CA VAL A 434 -16.20 -22.23 12.60
C VAL A 434 -15.53 -23.17 13.60
N GLU A 435 -14.69 -22.66 14.51
CA GLU A 435 -14.00 -23.48 15.50
C GLU A 435 -14.96 -24.15 16.47
N ARG A 436 -16.01 -23.45 16.93
CA ARG A 436 -17.03 -24.05 17.81
C ARG A 436 -17.75 -25.22 17.15
N HIS A 437 -18.10 -25.08 15.86
CA HIS A 437 -18.77 -26.16 15.13
C HIS A 437 -17.82 -27.28 14.71
N ALA A 438 -16.53 -26.97 14.48
CA ALA A 438 -15.51 -27.94 14.13
C ALA A 438 -15.08 -28.78 15.34
N ALA A 439 -15.10 -28.21 16.55
CA ALA A 439 -14.67 -28.87 17.80
C ALA A 439 -13.27 -29.52 17.66
N GLY A 440 -12.32 -28.82 17.00
CA GLY A 440 -10.98 -29.35 16.72
C GLY A 440 -10.88 -30.24 15.47
N GLY A 441 -12.01 -30.70 14.89
CA GLY A 441 -12.06 -31.51 13.67
C GLY A 441 -11.65 -30.73 12.41
N GLU A 442 -11.40 -31.43 11.31
CA GLU A 442 -11.05 -30.82 10.04
C GLU A 442 -12.17 -29.93 9.48
N VAL A 443 -11.78 -28.85 8.81
CA VAL A 443 -12.70 -27.89 8.20
C VAL A 443 -12.44 -27.81 6.69
N GLY A 444 -13.47 -28.14 5.90
CA GLY A 444 -13.46 -27.93 4.45
C GLY A 444 -13.75 -26.48 4.07
N ILE A 445 -13.25 -26.03 2.92
CA ILE A 445 -13.64 -24.76 2.32
C ILE A 445 -14.03 -24.95 0.87
N ALA A 446 -15.28 -24.62 0.54
CA ALA A 446 -15.78 -24.70 -0.82
C ALA A 446 -15.48 -23.43 -1.60
N GLY A 447 -15.01 -23.58 -2.83
CA GLY A 447 -14.67 -22.47 -3.71
C GLY A 447 -13.23 -21.98 -3.56
N GLY A 448 -13.04 -20.70 -3.30
CA GLY A 448 -11.71 -20.07 -3.19
C GLY A 448 -11.08 -20.23 -1.81
N ARG A 449 -9.80 -19.91 -1.70
CA ARG A 449 -9.12 -19.80 -0.40
C ARG A 449 -9.46 -18.46 0.26
N PHE A 450 -9.88 -18.52 1.52
CA PHE A 450 -10.13 -17.36 2.35
C PHE A 450 -9.02 -17.24 3.42
N PHE A 451 -7.86 -16.70 3.02
CA PHE A 451 -6.69 -16.57 3.91
C PHE A 451 -7.00 -15.83 5.21
N SER A 452 -8.00 -14.93 5.21
CA SER A 452 -8.44 -14.26 6.45
C SER A 452 -9.06 -15.23 7.44
N ILE A 453 -9.81 -16.23 6.97
CA ILE A 453 -10.35 -17.30 7.83
C ILE A 453 -9.21 -18.20 8.33
N ASP A 454 -8.30 -18.63 7.43
CA ASP A 454 -7.11 -19.41 7.78
C ASP A 454 -6.28 -18.73 8.88
N PHE A 455 -6.12 -17.40 8.79
CA PHE A 455 -5.35 -16.62 9.75
C PHE A 455 -5.99 -16.61 11.14
N TYR A 456 -7.30 -16.30 11.22
CA TYR A 456 -7.99 -16.22 12.51
C TYR A 456 -8.32 -17.58 13.12
N LEU A 457 -8.48 -18.61 12.30
CA LEU A 457 -8.64 -19.98 12.75
C LEU A 457 -7.35 -20.57 13.30
N GLY A 458 -6.19 -20.01 12.90
CA GLY A 458 -4.87 -20.50 13.30
C GLY A 458 -4.46 -21.82 12.65
N ARG A 459 -5.29 -22.37 11.75
CA ARG A 459 -5.03 -23.63 11.05
C ARG A 459 -5.54 -23.58 9.62
N GLY A 460 -5.06 -24.47 8.76
CA GLY A 460 -5.45 -24.53 7.35
C GLY A 460 -6.84 -25.11 7.16
N LEU A 461 -7.55 -24.56 6.20
CA LEU A 461 -8.79 -25.13 5.69
C LEU A 461 -8.47 -26.06 4.50
N THR A 462 -9.15 -27.20 4.43
CA THR A 462 -8.99 -28.15 3.32
C THR A 462 -9.83 -27.72 2.12
N PRO A 463 -9.22 -27.39 0.96
CA PRO A 463 -9.98 -26.94 -0.20
C PRO A 463 -10.82 -28.06 -0.82
N VAL A 464 -12.14 -27.88 -0.85
CA VAL A 464 -13.12 -28.74 -1.53
C VAL A 464 -13.72 -27.97 -2.70
N ARG A 465 -13.21 -28.18 -3.91
CA ARG A 465 -13.42 -27.27 -5.03
C ARG A 465 -14.56 -27.66 -5.99
N THR A 466 -14.95 -28.92 -6.00
CA THR A 466 -15.98 -29.46 -6.90
C THR A 466 -17.17 -29.95 -6.11
N ASN A 467 -18.33 -30.07 -6.74
CA ASN A 467 -19.53 -30.64 -6.10
C ASN A 467 -19.23 -32.05 -5.57
N GLN A 468 -18.54 -32.87 -6.36
CA GLN A 468 -18.13 -34.21 -5.95
C GLN A 468 -17.22 -34.17 -4.71
N ALA A 469 -16.22 -33.27 -4.67
CA ALA A 469 -15.33 -33.13 -3.51
C ALA A 469 -16.08 -32.69 -2.25
N VAL A 470 -17.12 -31.85 -2.39
CA VAL A 470 -17.99 -31.47 -1.26
C VAL A 470 -18.83 -32.66 -0.81
N ASP A 471 -19.38 -33.46 -1.72
CA ASP A 471 -20.12 -34.69 -1.40
C ASP A 471 -19.25 -35.68 -0.65
N GLU A 472 -18.05 -36.01 -1.17
CA GLU A 472 -17.09 -36.90 -0.54
C GLU A 472 -16.67 -36.37 0.86
N TRP A 473 -16.48 -35.06 0.99
CA TRP A 473 -16.16 -34.42 2.26
C TRP A 473 -17.28 -34.60 3.30
N LEU A 474 -18.52 -34.29 2.92
CA LEU A 474 -19.67 -34.39 3.80
C LEU A 474 -20.04 -35.85 4.12
N ALA A 475 -19.76 -36.80 3.23
CA ALA A 475 -20.02 -38.21 3.44
C ALA A 475 -19.06 -38.89 4.45
N ARG A 476 -17.96 -38.24 4.82
CA ARG A 476 -16.96 -38.78 5.77
C ARG A 476 -17.61 -39.15 7.11
N PRO A 477 -17.14 -40.26 7.73
CA PRO A 477 -17.72 -40.78 9.00
C PRO A 477 -17.47 -39.86 10.21
N ASP A 478 -16.39 -39.05 10.18
CA ASP A 478 -16.04 -38.06 11.20
C ASP A 478 -16.93 -36.80 11.17
N ARG A 479 -17.86 -36.73 10.19
CA ARG A 479 -18.85 -35.66 10.02
C ARG A 479 -18.21 -34.25 10.05
N PRO A 480 -17.20 -33.98 9.19
CA PRO A 480 -16.53 -32.71 9.18
C PRO A 480 -17.49 -31.60 8.76
N ILE A 481 -17.14 -30.36 9.14
CA ILE A 481 -17.85 -29.18 8.64
C ILE A 481 -17.17 -28.64 7.37
N ALA A 482 -17.93 -27.91 6.58
CA ALA A 482 -17.39 -27.13 5.47
C ALA A 482 -17.91 -25.68 5.53
N VAL A 483 -17.04 -24.75 5.14
CA VAL A 483 -17.36 -23.34 4.98
C VAL A 483 -17.63 -23.08 3.49
N ILE A 484 -18.73 -22.43 3.19
CA ILE A 484 -19.15 -22.12 1.82
C ILE A 484 -19.83 -20.75 1.77
N SER A 485 -19.61 -19.98 0.69
CA SER A 485 -20.37 -18.76 0.48
C SER A 485 -21.76 -19.07 -0.11
N GLU A 486 -22.77 -18.25 0.22
CA GLU A 486 -24.13 -18.34 -0.32
C GLU A 486 -24.13 -18.46 -1.86
N ARG A 487 -23.34 -17.65 -2.53
CA ARG A 487 -23.22 -17.64 -3.99
C ARG A 487 -22.85 -19.00 -4.57
N LEU A 488 -22.04 -19.78 -3.86
CA LEU A 488 -21.64 -21.13 -4.28
C LEU A 488 -22.62 -22.18 -3.75
N TRP A 489 -23.15 -21.97 -2.55
CA TRP A 489 -24.08 -22.92 -1.93
C TRP A 489 -25.38 -23.06 -2.71
N THR A 490 -25.98 -21.94 -3.14
CA THR A 490 -27.27 -21.93 -3.82
C THR A 490 -27.31 -22.83 -5.06
N PRO A 491 -26.38 -22.77 -6.02
CA PRO A 491 -26.35 -23.72 -7.14
C PRO A 491 -25.84 -25.10 -6.73
N MET A 492 -24.93 -25.22 -5.77
CA MET A 492 -24.28 -26.48 -5.41
C MET A 492 -25.24 -27.44 -4.68
N ARG A 493 -26.10 -26.93 -3.80
CA ARG A 493 -27.02 -27.74 -3.01
C ARG A 493 -27.96 -28.63 -3.85
N GLU A 494 -28.20 -28.26 -5.12
CA GLU A 494 -29.03 -29.03 -6.05
C GLU A 494 -28.27 -30.18 -6.71
N HIS A 495 -26.93 -30.17 -6.62
CA HIS A 495 -26.06 -31.14 -7.29
C HIS A 495 -25.32 -32.06 -6.31
N ILE A 496 -25.40 -31.82 -5.02
CA ILE A 496 -24.82 -32.70 -4.00
C ILE A 496 -25.84 -33.77 -3.60
N THR A 497 -25.35 -35.01 -3.46
CA THR A 497 -26.20 -36.17 -3.12
C THR A 497 -26.28 -36.39 -1.62
N THR A 498 -25.22 -36.00 -0.87
CA THR A 498 -25.17 -36.09 0.58
C THR A 498 -26.09 -35.04 1.20
N PRO A 499 -27.12 -35.42 1.99
CA PRO A 499 -27.96 -34.45 2.66
C PRO A 499 -27.12 -33.54 3.57
N ALA A 500 -27.22 -32.23 3.38
CA ALA A 500 -26.46 -31.26 4.13
C ALA A 500 -27.40 -30.25 4.82
N GLN A 501 -27.03 -29.86 6.04
CA GLN A 501 -27.71 -28.81 6.79
C GLN A 501 -26.78 -27.63 7.04
N VAL A 502 -27.33 -26.42 7.03
CA VAL A 502 -26.63 -25.21 7.46
C VAL A 502 -26.72 -25.14 8.97
N LEU A 503 -25.56 -25.17 9.64
CA LEU A 503 -25.46 -25.08 11.09
C LEU A 503 -25.49 -23.63 11.57
N ASP A 504 -24.88 -22.74 10.79
CA ASP A 504 -24.79 -21.32 11.11
C ASP A 504 -24.55 -20.51 9.83
N ALA A 505 -24.97 -19.25 9.85
CA ALA A 505 -24.80 -18.32 8.76
C ALA A 505 -24.32 -16.97 9.29
N ARG A 506 -23.33 -16.37 8.62
CA ARG A 506 -22.87 -15.04 8.97
C ARG A 506 -22.50 -14.25 7.74
N ARG A 507 -22.97 -13.01 7.69
CA ARG A 507 -22.56 -12.06 6.65
C ARG A 507 -21.15 -11.54 6.96
N VAL A 508 -20.24 -11.77 6.03
CA VAL A 508 -18.86 -11.25 6.07
C VAL A 508 -18.63 -10.50 4.78
N ARG A 509 -18.49 -9.19 4.86
CA ARG A 509 -18.44 -8.28 3.72
C ARG A 509 -19.74 -8.32 2.88
N SER A 510 -19.61 -8.58 1.58
CA SER A 510 -20.74 -8.71 0.64
C SER A 510 -21.27 -10.14 0.50
N HIS A 511 -20.70 -11.10 1.24
CA HIS A 511 -21.04 -12.51 1.12
C HIS A 511 -21.65 -13.04 2.42
N GLU A 512 -22.76 -13.75 2.31
CA GLU A 512 -23.21 -14.61 3.38
C GLU A 512 -22.38 -15.90 3.34
N MET A 513 -21.79 -16.25 4.48
CA MET A 513 -20.93 -17.44 4.65
C MET A 513 -21.70 -18.44 5.50
N PHE A 514 -21.82 -19.64 4.99
CA PHE A 514 -22.47 -20.76 5.67
C PHE A 514 -21.46 -21.74 6.24
N ILE A 515 -21.78 -22.28 7.39
CA ILE A 515 -21.10 -23.46 7.97
C ILE A 515 -22.06 -24.63 7.75
N ILE A 516 -21.67 -25.60 6.95
CA ILE A 516 -22.49 -26.75 6.58
C ILE A 516 -21.90 -28.05 7.13
N ARG A 517 -22.76 -29.01 7.39
CA ARG A 517 -22.43 -30.38 7.81
C ARG A 517 -23.44 -31.35 7.19
N ARG A 518 -23.08 -32.64 7.13
CA ARG A 518 -24.03 -33.72 6.78
C ARG A 518 -25.23 -33.65 7.70
N ALA A 519 -26.44 -33.64 7.13
CA ALA A 519 -27.69 -33.69 7.88
C ALA A 519 -27.79 -34.98 8.70
N GLU A 520 -28.44 -34.90 9.85
CA GLU A 520 -28.77 -36.12 10.62
C GLU A 520 -29.93 -36.83 9.92
N ALA A 521 -29.86 -38.18 9.88
CA ALA A 521 -30.99 -38.95 9.44
C ALA A 521 -32.21 -38.62 10.36
N PRO A 522 -33.39 -38.37 9.79
CA PRO A 522 -34.57 -38.20 10.64
C PRO A 522 -34.69 -39.45 11.53
N ARG A 523 -34.80 -39.22 12.84
CA ARG A 523 -35.01 -40.29 13.84
C ARG A 523 -36.38 -40.91 13.66
#